data_362d45177aee12c9138ca26a0b689d5e
#
_entry.id   362d45177aee12c9138ca26a0b689d5e
#
_cell.length_a   1.000
_cell.length_b   1.000
_cell.length_c   1.000
_cell.angle_alpha   90.00
_cell.angle_beta   90.00
_cell.angle_gamma   90.00
#
_symmetry.space_group_name_H-M   'P 1'
#
loop_
_entity.id
_entity.type
_entity.pdbx_description
1 polymer ?
#
loop_
_entity_poly.entity_id
_entity_poly.type
_entity_poly.pdbx_seq_one_letter_code
_entity_poly.pdbx_strand_id
1 'polypeptide(L)'
;MKQRVLIIGGGLGGLFSGAILAKEGLEVTVLEKNKIIGGGLQSFRMWDEDFDTGMHIIGGMRPGGNIYRLCSYLGIINQVCVRDVDHDCTDRLYFAEDQRYYTIAEGKDTFVETLARQFPHEHDGLKAYVEALFRLSEEVDLFYLRPSKDLIPMHSEQFNMSAEAFIAQYINDKKLRSVLAYMNPLYGGRTQQTPAYVHAIISVLYINGPSRFVGGSLRFAHLLAETIQRHGGKVLGATEVTHIGVTDRQVTCVETANGQHFEAEYYISAIHPCALLKVIDIDAFTKAYRTRL
;
A
#
# COMPACT_ATOMS: atom_id res chain seq x y z
N MET A 1 32.52 2.17 9.84
CA MET A 1 31.69 3.16 9.12
C MET A 1 30.27 2.61 8.99
N LYS A 2 29.23 3.44 9.06
CA LYS A 2 27.87 2.99 8.81
C LYS A 2 27.72 2.67 7.32
N GLN A 3 26.96 1.62 7.00
CA GLN A 3 26.60 1.32 5.60
C GLN A 3 25.62 2.36 5.08
N ARG A 4 25.88 2.87 3.87
CA ARG A 4 25.06 3.92 3.22
C ARG A 4 23.98 3.28 2.34
N VAL A 5 22.77 3.78 2.48
CA VAL A 5 21.63 3.36 1.66
C VAL A 5 21.06 4.59 0.95
N LEU A 6 20.96 4.52 -0.36
CA LEU A 6 20.30 5.53 -1.18
C LEU A 6 18.93 5.02 -1.63
N ILE A 7 17.88 5.79 -1.34
CA ILE A 7 16.49 5.46 -1.70
C ILE A 7 16.01 6.47 -2.73
N ILE A 8 15.53 5.98 -3.86
CA ILE A 8 14.99 6.80 -4.95
C ILE A 8 13.47 6.76 -4.89
N GLY A 9 12.87 7.89 -4.57
CA GLY A 9 11.43 8.10 -4.38
C GLY A 9 11.06 8.32 -2.91
N GLY A 10 10.56 9.52 -2.61
CA GLY A 10 10.09 9.94 -1.28
C GLY A 10 8.59 9.72 -1.06
N GLY A 11 8.00 8.70 -1.68
CA GLY A 11 6.65 8.24 -1.38
C GLY A 11 6.58 7.38 -0.12
N LEU A 12 5.39 6.84 0.21
CA LEU A 12 5.18 6.04 1.41
C LEU A 12 6.18 4.89 1.56
N GLY A 13 6.41 4.10 0.49
CA GLY A 13 7.33 2.97 0.51
C GLY A 13 8.77 3.39 0.79
N GLY A 14 9.26 4.44 0.11
CA GLY A 14 10.62 4.95 0.31
C GLY A 14 10.83 5.56 1.70
N LEU A 15 9.87 6.33 2.20
CA LEU A 15 9.93 6.93 3.53
C LEU A 15 9.86 5.88 4.64
N PHE A 16 8.98 4.87 4.54
CA PHE A 16 8.93 3.78 5.52
C PHE A 16 10.22 2.95 5.53
N SER A 17 10.69 2.52 4.36
CA SER A 17 11.94 1.78 4.25
C SER A 17 13.10 2.60 4.83
N GLY A 18 13.16 3.89 4.48
CA GLY A 18 14.17 4.79 4.99
C GLY A 18 14.12 4.96 6.50
N ALA A 19 12.93 5.11 7.09
CA ALA A 19 12.77 5.26 8.54
C ALA A 19 13.19 4.00 9.30
N ILE A 20 12.83 2.82 8.79
CA ILE A 20 13.22 1.54 9.38
C ILE A 20 14.77 1.39 9.31
N LEU A 21 15.36 1.54 8.13
CA LEU A 21 16.79 1.36 7.92
C LEU A 21 17.62 2.38 8.70
N ALA A 22 17.17 3.64 8.79
CA ALA A 22 17.85 4.66 9.60
C ALA A 22 17.79 4.30 11.09
N LYS A 23 16.66 3.81 11.59
CA LYS A 23 16.52 3.32 12.97
C LYS A 23 17.41 2.13 13.25
N GLU A 24 17.61 1.24 12.27
CA GLU A 24 18.55 0.10 12.37
C GLU A 24 20.03 0.52 12.26
N GLY A 25 20.29 1.82 12.17
CA GLY A 25 21.64 2.36 12.23
C GLY A 25 22.35 2.56 10.90
N LEU A 26 21.68 2.34 9.76
CA LEU A 26 22.23 2.65 8.45
C LEU A 26 22.21 4.16 8.17
N GLU A 27 23.12 4.64 7.34
CA GLU A 27 23.14 6.03 6.85
C GLU A 27 22.24 6.14 5.61
N VAL A 28 21.01 6.63 5.81
CA VAL A 28 20.00 6.68 4.77
C VAL A 28 19.91 8.05 4.12
N THR A 29 19.87 8.08 2.79
CA THR A 29 19.51 9.27 2.01
C THR A 29 18.34 8.93 1.10
N VAL A 30 17.24 9.68 1.20
CA VAL A 30 16.07 9.56 0.32
C VAL A 30 16.06 10.73 -0.66
N LEU A 31 15.94 10.44 -1.96
CA LEU A 31 15.83 11.44 -3.05
C LEU A 31 14.40 11.46 -3.56
N GLU A 32 13.78 12.65 -3.59
CA GLU A 32 12.44 12.88 -4.12
C GLU A 32 12.48 13.99 -5.17
N LYS A 33 11.91 13.73 -6.36
CA LYS A 33 11.89 14.71 -7.46
C LYS A 33 11.05 15.94 -7.18
N ASN A 34 9.95 15.76 -6.46
CA ASN A 34 9.05 16.86 -6.11
C ASN A 34 9.61 17.65 -4.93
N LYS A 35 9.27 18.94 -4.86
CA LYS A 35 9.59 19.77 -3.71
C LYS A 35 8.94 19.25 -2.42
N ILE A 36 7.70 18.73 -2.54
CA ILE A 36 6.94 18.14 -1.43
C ILE A 36 7.12 16.64 -1.48
N ILE A 37 7.55 16.04 -0.38
CA ILE A 37 7.67 14.59 -0.20
C ILE A 37 6.30 13.93 0.02
N GLY A 38 6.24 12.60 0.02
CA GLY A 38 5.05 11.84 0.42
C GLY A 38 4.39 11.07 -0.73
N GLY A 39 4.63 11.45 -2.00
CA GLY A 39 3.97 10.78 -3.12
C GLY A 39 2.44 10.86 -3.00
N GLY A 40 1.74 9.71 -2.89
CA GLY A 40 0.29 9.67 -2.66
C GLY A 40 -0.18 10.15 -1.29
N LEU A 41 0.73 10.50 -0.37
CA LEU A 41 0.42 11.15 0.90
C LEU A 41 0.40 12.68 0.81
N GLN A 42 0.65 13.25 -0.36
CA GLN A 42 0.59 14.71 -0.53
C GLN A 42 -0.84 15.21 -0.36
N SER A 43 -0.96 16.46 0.06
CA SER A 43 -2.22 17.20 0.14
C SER A 43 -2.13 18.45 -0.71
N PHE A 44 -3.25 18.97 -1.14
CA PHE A 44 -3.37 20.27 -1.81
C PHE A 44 -4.45 21.09 -1.13
N ARG A 45 -4.31 22.42 -1.18
CA ARG A 45 -5.27 23.33 -0.59
C ARG A 45 -6.17 23.95 -1.65
N MET A 46 -7.48 23.90 -1.41
CA MET A 46 -8.50 24.51 -2.28
C MET A 46 -9.69 24.94 -1.40
N TRP A 47 -10.24 26.14 -1.66
CA TRP A 47 -11.35 26.75 -0.90
C TRP A 47 -11.11 26.77 0.63
N ASP A 48 -9.86 27.09 1.03
CA ASP A 48 -9.40 27.10 2.43
C ASP A 48 -9.43 25.75 3.15
N GLU A 49 -9.65 24.65 2.43
CA GLU A 49 -9.62 23.27 2.94
C GLU A 49 -8.45 22.48 2.36
N ASP A 50 -7.93 21.55 3.14
CA ASP A 50 -6.86 20.63 2.74
C ASP A 50 -7.46 19.31 2.22
N PHE A 51 -7.07 18.92 1.01
CA PHE A 51 -7.50 17.69 0.36
C PHE A 51 -6.32 16.76 0.15
N ASP A 52 -6.50 15.47 0.46
CA ASP A 52 -5.51 14.45 0.16
C ASP A 52 -5.52 14.12 -1.34
N THR A 53 -4.33 13.92 -1.93
CA THR A 53 -4.19 13.60 -3.37
C THR A 53 -4.45 12.13 -3.67
N GLY A 54 -4.10 11.23 -2.76
CA GLY A 54 -4.19 9.78 -2.96
C GLY A 54 -4.71 9.04 -1.74
N MET A 55 -3.98 9.04 -0.66
CA MET A 55 -4.33 8.27 0.54
C MET A 55 -5.20 9.10 1.49
N HIS A 56 -6.49 8.92 1.44
CA HIS A 56 -7.47 9.59 2.33
C HIS A 56 -8.08 8.63 3.36
N ILE A 57 -8.01 7.33 3.14
CA ILE A 57 -8.45 6.26 4.06
C ILE A 57 -7.34 5.22 4.14
N ILE A 58 -7.04 4.72 5.34
CA ILE A 58 -6.01 3.73 5.59
C ILE A 58 -6.54 2.60 6.46
N GLY A 59 -6.27 1.36 6.07
CA GLY A 59 -6.47 0.19 6.91
C GLY A 59 -5.22 -0.15 7.73
N GLY A 60 -5.38 -1.02 8.73
CA GLY A 60 -4.26 -1.51 9.54
C GLY A 60 -3.70 -0.54 10.58
N MET A 61 -4.41 0.56 10.87
CA MET A 61 -4.03 1.54 11.90
C MET A 61 -4.56 1.20 13.29
N ARG A 62 -5.47 0.23 13.41
CA ARG A 62 -5.96 -0.22 14.72
C ARG A 62 -4.93 -1.07 15.45
N PRO A 63 -4.99 -1.16 16.80
CA PRO A 63 -4.10 -2.00 17.59
C PRO A 63 -3.97 -3.42 17.02
N GLY A 64 -2.74 -3.88 16.78
CA GLY A 64 -2.45 -5.17 16.15
C GLY A 64 -2.36 -5.17 14.62
N GLY A 65 -2.83 -4.12 13.95
CA GLY A 65 -2.69 -3.97 12.50
C GLY A 65 -1.24 -3.75 12.06
N ASN A 66 -0.96 -4.00 10.81
CA ASN A 66 0.40 -3.93 10.27
C ASN A 66 1.01 -2.52 10.32
N ILE A 67 0.27 -1.49 9.91
CA ILE A 67 0.74 -0.10 9.97
C ILE A 67 0.89 0.37 11.42
N TYR A 68 -0.06 0.00 12.31
CA TYR A 68 0.05 0.26 13.73
C TYR A 68 1.35 -0.32 14.32
N ARG A 69 1.67 -1.57 13.99
CA ARG A 69 2.92 -2.23 14.44
C ARG A 69 4.16 -1.53 13.92
N LEU A 70 4.18 -1.16 12.63
CA LEU A 70 5.29 -0.42 12.04
C LEU A 70 5.47 0.96 12.67
N CYS A 71 4.39 1.71 12.88
CA CYS A 71 4.44 3.00 13.57
C CYS A 71 4.86 2.88 15.03
N SER A 72 4.44 1.82 15.72
CA SER A 72 4.87 1.51 17.09
C SER A 72 6.35 1.18 17.13
N TYR A 73 6.83 0.34 16.21
CA TYR A 73 8.24 0.03 16.05
C TYR A 73 9.08 1.29 15.82
N LEU A 74 8.64 2.20 14.96
CA LEU A 74 9.32 3.47 14.70
C LEU A 74 9.20 4.48 15.87
N GLY A 75 8.34 4.23 16.85
CA GLY A 75 8.10 5.12 17.98
C GLY A 75 7.28 6.36 17.64
N ILE A 76 6.52 6.32 16.54
CA ILE A 76 5.72 7.45 16.06
C ILE A 76 4.21 7.27 16.24
N ILE A 77 3.75 6.10 16.72
CA ILE A 77 2.32 5.78 16.79
C ILE A 77 1.49 6.83 17.55
N ASN A 78 2.01 7.36 18.63
CA ASN A 78 1.34 8.39 19.43
C ASN A 78 1.33 9.79 18.79
N GLN A 79 2.05 9.97 17.69
CA GLN A 79 2.10 11.21 16.92
C GLN A 79 1.23 11.14 15.65
N VAL A 80 0.78 9.93 15.29
CA VAL A 80 -0.12 9.72 14.14
C VAL A 80 -1.56 9.92 14.59
N CYS A 81 -2.15 11.04 14.16
CA CYS A 81 -3.54 11.34 14.46
C CYS A 81 -4.45 10.71 13.40
N VAL A 82 -5.26 9.75 13.81
CA VAL A 82 -6.28 9.14 12.94
C VAL A 82 -7.65 9.20 13.63
N ARG A 83 -8.69 9.19 12.82
CA ARG A 83 -10.08 9.03 13.25
C ARG A 83 -10.66 7.82 12.54
N ASP A 84 -11.32 6.95 13.27
CA ASP A 84 -12.03 5.81 12.71
C ASP A 84 -13.21 6.29 11.87
N VAL A 85 -13.49 5.55 10.81
CA VAL A 85 -14.69 5.74 9.99
C VAL A 85 -15.89 5.13 10.72
N ASP A 86 -17.10 5.54 10.37
CA ASP A 86 -18.32 5.04 11.00
C ASP A 86 -18.43 3.52 10.86
N HIS A 87 -18.59 2.82 12.00
CA HIS A 87 -18.62 1.36 12.04
C HIS A 87 -19.74 0.74 11.21
N ASP A 88 -20.93 1.36 11.25
CA ASP A 88 -22.11 0.86 10.55
C ASP A 88 -22.13 1.22 9.06
N CYS A 89 -21.25 2.13 8.63
CA CYS A 89 -21.19 2.62 7.26
C CYS A 89 -19.78 3.14 6.92
N THR A 90 -18.85 2.23 6.63
CA THR A 90 -17.51 2.61 6.18
C THR A 90 -17.52 3.18 4.78
N ASP A 91 -18.38 2.63 3.94
CA ASP A 91 -18.60 3.05 2.55
C ASP A 91 -20.07 2.95 2.17
N ARG A 92 -20.49 3.82 1.27
CA ARG A 92 -21.81 3.79 0.66
C ARG A 92 -21.67 3.83 -0.86
N LEU A 93 -22.00 2.72 -1.51
CA LEU A 93 -21.85 2.54 -2.95
C LEU A 93 -23.18 2.84 -3.64
N TYR A 94 -23.18 3.79 -4.56
CA TYR A 94 -24.35 4.09 -5.40
C TYR A 94 -24.20 3.41 -6.76
N PHE A 95 -25.18 2.60 -7.12
CA PHE A 95 -25.29 2.00 -8.45
C PHE A 95 -26.40 2.69 -9.22
N ALA A 96 -26.02 3.40 -10.29
CA ALA A 96 -26.95 4.16 -11.12
C ALA A 96 -27.96 3.28 -11.88
N GLU A 97 -27.60 2.02 -12.17
CA GLU A 97 -28.44 1.05 -12.90
C GLU A 97 -29.74 0.71 -12.17
N ASP A 98 -29.67 0.55 -10.85
CA ASP A 98 -30.80 0.21 -9.99
C ASP A 98 -31.20 1.34 -9.03
N GLN A 99 -30.48 2.47 -9.08
CA GLN A 99 -30.69 3.67 -8.25
C GLN A 99 -30.67 3.35 -6.75
N ARG A 100 -29.83 2.39 -6.34
CA ARG A 100 -29.72 1.93 -4.96
C ARG A 100 -28.37 2.23 -4.36
N TYR A 101 -28.38 2.36 -3.04
CA TYR A 101 -27.19 2.42 -2.21
C TYR A 101 -26.95 1.07 -1.55
N TYR A 102 -25.68 0.65 -1.56
CA TYR A 102 -25.21 -0.54 -0.85
C TYR A 102 -24.23 -0.06 0.22
N THR A 103 -24.53 -0.37 1.47
CA THR A 103 -23.73 0.03 2.61
C THR A 103 -22.75 -1.07 2.95
N ILE A 104 -21.50 -0.67 3.19
CA ILE A 104 -20.44 -1.52 3.71
C ILE A 104 -20.21 -1.13 5.17
N ALA A 105 -20.14 -2.11 6.05
CA ALA A 105 -19.90 -1.92 7.48
C ALA A 105 -18.61 -2.59 7.92
N GLU A 106 -18.10 -2.17 9.07
CA GLU A 106 -16.91 -2.73 9.71
C GLU A 106 -17.24 -3.96 10.54
N GLY A 107 -16.28 -4.91 10.60
CA GLY A 107 -16.40 -6.15 11.36
C GLY A 107 -17.02 -7.28 10.55
N LYS A 108 -16.52 -8.51 10.74
CA LYS A 108 -16.92 -9.67 9.95
C LYS A 108 -18.44 -9.89 9.95
N ASP A 109 -19.01 -9.96 11.13
CA ASP A 109 -20.45 -10.25 11.29
C ASP A 109 -21.28 -9.07 10.81
N THR A 110 -20.91 -7.84 11.17
CA THR A 110 -21.64 -6.63 10.75
C THR A 110 -21.60 -6.44 9.24
N PHE A 111 -20.47 -6.73 8.60
CA PHE A 111 -20.31 -6.71 7.14
C PHE A 111 -21.28 -7.69 6.48
N VAL A 112 -21.31 -8.95 6.96
CA VAL A 112 -22.22 -9.99 6.46
C VAL A 112 -23.68 -9.57 6.64
N GLU A 113 -24.08 -9.21 7.87
CA GLU A 113 -25.46 -8.87 8.18
C GLU A 113 -25.95 -7.62 7.42
N THR A 114 -25.08 -6.63 7.24
CA THR A 114 -25.44 -5.40 6.50
C THR A 114 -25.71 -5.70 5.02
N LEU A 115 -24.91 -6.53 4.38
CA LEU A 115 -25.14 -6.94 3.00
C LEU A 115 -26.29 -7.94 2.87
N ALA A 116 -26.42 -8.88 3.80
CA ALA A 116 -27.50 -9.87 3.79
C ALA A 116 -28.90 -9.25 3.92
N ARG A 117 -29.06 -8.09 4.54
CA ARG A 117 -30.35 -7.35 4.54
C ARG A 117 -30.83 -7.02 3.12
N GLN A 118 -29.90 -6.82 2.19
CA GLN A 118 -30.24 -6.52 0.78
C GLN A 118 -30.18 -7.75 -0.13
N PHE A 119 -29.42 -8.77 0.29
CA PHE A 119 -29.23 -10.05 -0.41
C PHE A 119 -29.49 -11.23 0.53
N PRO A 120 -30.75 -11.41 1.03
CA PRO A 120 -31.03 -12.44 2.05
C PRO A 120 -30.70 -13.87 1.60
N HIS A 121 -30.82 -14.13 0.30
CA HIS A 121 -30.51 -15.43 -0.30
C HIS A 121 -29.00 -15.76 -0.38
N GLU A 122 -28.15 -14.77 -0.11
CA GLU A 122 -26.68 -14.92 -0.13
C GLU A 122 -26.05 -14.89 1.29
N HIS A 123 -26.85 -14.91 2.35
CA HIS A 123 -26.32 -14.82 3.73
C HIS A 123 -25.22 -15.84 4.02
N ASP A 124 -25.48 -17.12 3.73
CA ASP A 124 -24.50 -18.19 3.99
C ASP A 124 -23.28 -18.07 3.06
N GLY A 125 -23.50 -17.66 1.80
CA GLY A 125 -22.45 -17.35 0.84
C GLY A 125 -21.56 -16.21 1.32
N LEU A 126 -22.14 -15.12 1.83
CA LEU A 126 -21.40 -13.99 2.40
C LEU A 126 -20.55 -14.42 3.61
N LYS A 127 -21.10 -15.23 4.50
CA LYS A 127 -20.36 -15.76 5.65
C LYS A 127 -19.16 -16.60 5.21
N ALA A 128 -19.38 -17.54 4.30
CA ALA A 128 -18.33 -18.39 3.75
C ALA A 128 -17.26 -17.58 2.99
N TYR A 129 -17.68 -16.55 2.24
CA TYR A 129 -16.79 -15.63 1.54
C TYR A 129 -15.89 -14.85 2.51
N VAL A 130 -16.45 -14.25 3.55
CA VAL A 130 -15.66 -13.48 4.54
C VAL A 130 -14.67 -14.41 5.26
N GLU A 131 -15.08 -15.60 5.67
CA GLU A 131 -14.17 -16.58 6.27
C GLU A 131 -13.03 -16.97 5.32
N ALA A 132 -13.34 -17.15 4.03
CA ALA A 132 -12.34 -17.47 3.02
C ALA A 132 -11.37 -16.30 2.75
N LEU A 133 -11.86 -15.07 2.73
CA LEU A 133 -11.01 -13.87 2.63
C LEU A 133 -9.95 -13.84 3.73
N PHE A 134 -10.39 -14.04 4.97
CA PHE A 134 -9.48 -14.00 6.11
C PHE A 134 -8.48 -15.17 6.06
N ARG A 135 -8.91 -16.40 5.75
CA ARG A 135 -7.98 -17.53 5.56
C ARG A 135 -6.96 -17.25 4.47
N LEU A 136 -7.40 -16.71 3.33
CA LEU A 136 -6.49 -16.41 2.21
C LEU A 136 -5.49 -15.30 2.56
N SER A 137 -5.91 -14.28 3.30
CA SER A 137 -5.01 -13.23 3.77
C SER A 137 -3.93 -13.76 4.71
N GLU A 138 -4.24 -14.77 5.52
CA GLU A 138 -3.29 -15.41 6.47
C GLU A 138 -2.13 -16.16 5.77
N GLU A 139 -2.27 -16.45 4.47
CA GLU A 139 -1.18 -17.03 3.67
C GLU A 139 -0.09 -16.02 3.30
N VAL A 140 -0.31 -14.71 3.55
CA VAL A 140 0.65 -13.64 3.24
C VAL A 140 1.37 -13.21 4.51
N ASP A 141 2.44 -13.92 4.89
CA ASP A 141 3.21 -13.63 6.11
C ASP A 141 3.69 -12.18 6.20
N LEU A 142 4.16 -11.62 5.08
CA LEU A 142 4.62 -10.23 5.02
C LEU A 142 3.52 -9.23 5.37
N PHE A 143 2.28 -9.50 4.98
CA PHE A 143 1.14 -8.66 5.33
C PHE A 143 0.90 -8.57 6.84
N TYR A 144 1.17 -9.65 7.56
CA TYR A 144 1.06 -9.72 9.02
C TYR A 144 2.39 -9.42 9.74
N LEU A 145 3.43 -9.03 9.01
CA LEU A 145 4.78 -8.79 9.53
C LEU A 145 5.32 -10.01 10.31
N ARG A 146 5.09 -11.20 9.75
CA ARG A 146 5.59 -12.47 10.28
C ARG A 146 6.78 -12.94 9.44
N PRO A 147 7.79 -13.59 10.06
CA PRO A 147 8.83 -14.26 9.28
C PRO A 147 8.20 -15.44 8.52
N SER A 148 8.58 -15.60 7.25
CA SER A 148 8.17 -16.82 6.52
C SER A 148 8.80 -18.04 7.17
N LYS A 149 8.00 -19.10 7.35
CA LYS A 149 8.48 -20.36 7.92
C LYS A 149 9.19 -21.21 6.89
N ASP A 150 8.90 -20.98 5.62
CA ASP A 150 9.39 -21.79 4.50
C ASP A 150 10.24 -20.94 3.54
N LEU A 151 11.31 -21.54 2.99
CA LEU A 151 12.15 -20.95 1.94
C LEU A 151 11.33 -20.66 0.66
N ILE A 152 10.33 -21.52 0.38
CA ILE A 152 9.39 -21.38 -0.73
C ILE A 152 7.98 -21.52 -0.12
N PRO A 153 7.26 -20.42 0.07
CA PRO A 153 5.91 -20.48 0.59
C PRO A 153 5.00 -21.32 -0.33
N MET A 154 4.30 -22.28 0.25
CA MET A 154 3.25 -23.02 -0.45
C MET A 154 1.93 -22.31 -0.17
N HIS A 155 1.20 -22.01 -1.23
CA HIS A 155 -0.10 -21.35 -1.16
C HIS A 155 -1.21 -22.27 -1.62
N SER A 156 -2.44 -21.99 -1.16
CA SER A 156 -3.63 -22.71 -1.61
C SER A 156 -3.90 -22.48 -3.11
N GLU A 157 -4.71 -23.35 -3.71
CA GLU A 157 -5.15 -23.20 -5.10
C GLU A 157 -5.88 -21.86 -5.34
N GLN A 158 -6.57 -21.35 -4.31
CA GLN A 158 -7.29 -20.08 -4.39
C GLN A 158 -6.37 -18.85 -4.47
N PHE A 159 -5.13 -18.97 -4.00
CA PHE A 159 -4.23 -17.83 -3.85
C PHE A 159 -4.02 -17.03 -5.15
N ASN A 160 -3.73 -17.74 -6.24
CA ASN A 160 -3.45 -17.14 -7.54
C ASN A 160 -4.64 -17.16 -8.52
N MET A 161 -5.81 -17.69 -8.11
CA MET A 161 -6.98 -17.58 -8.97
C MET A 161 -7.41 -16.12 -9.13
N SER A 162 -8.22 -15.79 -10.13
CA SER A 162 -8.70 -14.42 -10.25
C SER A 162 -9.65 -14.05 -9.10
N ALA A 163 -9.59 -12.82 -8.62
CA ALA A 163 -10.49 -12.31 -7.60
C ALA A 163 -11.97 -12.49 -7.99
N GLU A 164 -12.30 -12.31 -9.27
CA GLU A 164 -13.64 -12.56 -9.81
C GLU A 164 -14.08 -14.02 -9.61
N ALA A 165 -13.21 -14.97 -9.98
CA ALA A 165 -13.48 -16.40 -9.81
C ALA A 165 -13.58 -16.78 -8.33
N PHE A 166 -12.74 -16.20 -7.49
CA PHE A 166 -12.79 -16.40 -6.03
C PHE A 166 -14.13 -15.95 -5.44
N ILE A 167 -14.59 -14.73 -5.74
CA ILE A 167 -15.88 -14.22 -5.28
C ILE A 167 -17.01 -15.14 -5.79
N ALA A 168 -16.92 -15.58 -7.06
CA ALA A 168 -17.95 -16.41 -7.68
C ALA A 168 -18.07 -17.82 -7.10
N GLN A 169 -17.07 -18.31 -6.37
CA GLN A 169 -17.17 -19.58 -5.66
C GLN A 169 -18.16 -19.55 -4.49
N TYR A 170 -18.38 -18.37 -3.90
CA TYR A 170 -19.21 -18.19 -2.71
C TYR A 170 -20.52 -17.46 -2.99
N ILE A 171 -20.55 -16.59 -3.98
CA ILE A 171 -21.65 -15.67 -4.25
C ILE A 171 -22.24 -15.96 -5.64
N ASN A 172 -23.53 -16.20 -5.71
CA ASN A 172 -24.24 -16.45 -6.96
C ASN A 172 -24.81 -15.17 -7.58
N ASP A 173 -25.24 -14.23 -6.75
CA ASP A 173 -25.84 -12.97 -7.17
C ASP A 173 -24.81 -12.06 -7.86
N LYS A 174 -25.04 -11.72 -9.14
CA LYS A 174 -24.12 -10.91 -9.94
C LYS A 174 -23.97 -9.47 -9.41
N LYS A 175 -25.04 -8.89 -8.88
CA LYS A 175 -25.00 -7.53 -8.31
C LYS A 175 -24.15 -7.53 -7.06
N LEU A 176 -24.32 -8.51 -6.16
CA LEU A 176 -23.51 -8.65 -4.96
C LEU A 176 -22.03 -8.86 -5.30
N ARG A 177 -21.70 -9.64 -6.33
CA ARG A 177 -20.31 -9.75 -6.81
C ARG A 177 -19.72 -8.39 -7.19
N SER A 178 -20.52 -7.54 -7.88
CA SER A 178 -20.07 -6.19 -8.23
C SER A 178 -19.90 -5.31 -6.99
N VAL A 179 -20.78 -5.43 -6.00
CA VAL A 179 -20.65 -4.73 -4.71
C VAL A 179 -19.36 -5.16 -4.00
N LEU A 180 -19.08 -6.46 -3.91
CA LEU A 180 -17.88 -6.99 -3.23
C LEU A 180 -16.58 -6.61 -3.94
N ALA A 181 -16.63 -6.28 -5.22
CA ALA A 181 -15.48 -5.80 -6.00
C ALA A 181 -15.19 -4.29 -5.83
N TYR A 182 -15.88 -3.57 -4.95
CA TYR A 182 -15.79 -2.12 -4.80
C TYR A 182 -14.37 -1.60 -4.48
N MET A 183 -13.53 -2.43 -3.90
CA MET A 183 -12.14 -2.08 -3.60
C MET A 183 -11.19 -2.14 -4.80
N ASN A 184 -11.64 -2.65 -5.96
CA ASN A 184 -10.80 -2.76 -7.17
C ASN A 184 -10.04 -1.47 -7.54
N PRO A 185 -10.61 -0.25 -7.43
CA PRO A 185 -9.87 0.97 -7.74
C PRO A 185 -8.62 1.19 -6.86
N LEU A 186 -8.63 0.73 -5.62
CA LEU A 186 -7.53 0.95 -4.67
C LEU A 186 -6.24 0.19 -5.05
N TYR A 187 -6.37 -0.92 -5.77
CA TYR A 187 -5.22 -1.72 -6.18
C TYR A 187 -5.12 -1.90 -7.71
N GLY A 188 -5.85 -1.09 -8.47
CA GLY A 188 -5.86 -1.18 -9.94
C GLY A 188 -6.36 -2.53 -10.45
N GLY A 189 -7.41 -3.07 -9.82
CA GLY A 189 -7.95 -4.39 -10.11
C GLY A 189 -8.38 -4.54 -11.57
N ARG A 190 -8.02 -5.66 -12.18
CA ARG A 190 -8.37 -6.03 -13.56
C ARG A 190 -9.11 -7.34 -13.56
N THR A 191 -10.27 -7.35 -14.23
CA THR A 191 -11.10 -8.54 -14.40
C THR A 191 -10.27 -9.72 -14.90
N GLN A 192 -10.45 -10.89 -14.30
CA GLN A 192 -9.77 -12.15 -14.59
C GLN A 192 -8.24 -12.17 -14.41
N GLN A 193 -7.61 -11.04 -14.03
CA GLN A 193 -6.15 -10.96 -13.91
C GLN A 193 -5.69 -10.71 -12.47
N THR A 194 -6.46 -9.97 -11.68
CA THR A 194 -6.07 -9.66 -10.30
C THR A 194 -6.15 -10.92 -9.44
N PRO A 195 -5.05 -11.35 -8.79
CA PRO A 195 -5.05 -12.51 -7.94
C PRO A 195 -5.96 -12.34 -6.71
N ALA A 196 -6.59 -13.43 -6.27
CA ALA A 196 -7.50 -13.41 -5.13
C ALA A 196 -6.81 -12.97 -3.82
N TYR A 197 -5.54 -13.29 -3.62
CA TYR A 197 -4.82 -12.85 -2.42
C TYR A 197 -4.72 -11.33 -2.34
N VAL A 198 -4.56 -10.62 -3.47
CA VAL A 198 -4.53 -9.14 -3.49
C VAL A 198 -5.88 -8.59 -3.04
N HIS A 199 -6.96 -9.14 -3.59
CA HIS A 199 -8.32 -8.79 -3.18
C HIS A 199 -8.54 -9.08 -1.69
N ALA A 200 -8.08 -10.23 -1.19
CA ALA A 200 -8.26 -10.64 0.19
C ALA A 200 -7.54 -9.71 1.18
N ILE A 201 -6.24 -9.43 0.99
CA ILE A 201 -5.48 -8.58 1.92
C ILE A 201 -6.05 -7.15 1.98
N ILE A 202 -6.50 -6.60 0.84
CA ILE A 202 -7.11 -5.27 0.84
C ILE A 202 -8.48 -5.30 1.50
N SER A 203 -9.36 -6.25 1.14
CA SER A 203 -10.69 -6.36 1.75
C SER A 203 -10.62 -6.54 3.27
N VAL A 204 -9.72 -7.39 3.76
CA VAL A 204 -9.52 -7.63 5.20
C VAL A 204 -9.08 -6.35 5.95
N LEU A 205 -8.24 -5.50 5.34
CA LEU A 205 -7.85 -4.23 5.95
C LEU A 205 -9.06 -3.33 6.25
N TYR A 206 -10.03 -3.31 5.32
CA TYR A 206 -11.20 -2.45 5.45
C TYR A 206 -12.32 -3.10 6.26
N ILE A 207 -12.50 -4.42 6.20
CA ILE A 207 -13.42 -5.14 7.09
C ILE A 207 -12.96 -5.03 8.55
N ASN A 208 -11.66 -4.98 8.83
CA ASN A 208 -11.10 -4.80 10.18
C ASN A 208 -11.15 -3.35 10.69
N GLY A 209 -11.65 -2.42 9.90
CA GLY A 209 -11.84 -1.03 10.27
C GLY A 209 -10.82 -0.07 9.65
N PRO A 210 -11.31 0.74 8.71
CA PRO A 210 -10.52 1.82 8.13
C PRO A 210 -10.47 3.03 9.06
N SER A 211 -9.41 3.81 8.92
CA SER A 211 -9.23 5.07 9.62
C SER A 211 -8.88 6.17 8.64
N ARG A 212 -9.05 7.41 9.06
CA ARG A 212 -8.74 8.61 8.29
C ARG A 212 -7.71 9.45 9.02
N PHE A 213 -6.73 10.01 8.31
CA PHE A 213 -5.79 10.95 8.91
C PHE A 213 -6.49 12.25 9.28
N VAL A 214 -6.25 12.74 10.50
CA VAL A 214 -6.70 14.06 10.93
C VAL A 214 -5.67 15.10 10.49
N GLY A 215 -6.11 16.11 9.75
CA GLY A 215 -5.22 17.13 9.18
C GLY A 215 -4.46 16.67 7.93
N GLY A 216 -4.94 15.62 7.27
CA GLY A 216 -4.39 15.12 6.01
C GLY A 216 -3.23 14.14 6.17
N SER A 217 -2.98 13.38 5.09
CA SER A 217 -1.97 12.31 5.07
C SER A 217 -0.53 12.84 4.96
N LEU A 218 -0.32 14.08 4.55
CA LEU A 218 1.01 14.68 4.40
C LEU A 218 1.77 14.73 5.74
N ARG A 219 1.07 14.96 6.85
CA ARG A 219 1.70 14.93 8.18
C ARG A 219 2.35 13.58 8.48
N PHE A 220 1.74 12.50 8.04
CA PHE A 220 2.31 11.16 8.18
C PHE A 220 3.63 11.00 7.41
N ALA A 221 3.70 11.54 6.18
CA ALA A 221 4.95 11.56 5.41
C ALA A 221 6.05 12.35 6.14
N HIS A 222 5.71 13.50 6.75
CA HIS A 222 6.65 14.29 7.52
C HIS A 222 7.14 13.55 8.77
N LEU A 223 6.29 12.82 9.49
CA LEU A 223 6.70 12.01 10.65
C LEU A 223 7.72 10.93 10.27
N LEU A 224 7.54 10.30 9.12
CA LEU A 224 8.53 9.33 8.61
C LEU A 224 9.84 10.01 8.24
N ALA A 225 9.80 11.16 7.57
CA ALA A 225 11.00 11.94 7.23
C ALA A 225 11.72 12.46 8.48
N GLU A 226 10.99 12.99 9.45
CA GLU A 226 11.53 13.41 10.76
C GLU A 226 12.20 12.22 11.48
N THR A 227 11.66 11.01 11.34
CA THR A 227 12.27 9.79 11.91
C THR A 227 13.60 9.45 11.23
N ILE A 228 13.67 9.52 9.90
CA ILE A 228 14.92 9.35 9.15
C ILE A 228 15.98 10.36 9.64
N GLN A 229 15.60 11.64 9.74
CA GLN A 229 16.50 12.72 10.16
C GLN A 229 16.97 12.56 11.62
N ARG A 230 16.06 12.18 12.51
CA ARG A 230 16.38 11.91 13.94
C ARG A 230 17.47 10.83 14.11
N HIS A 231 17.51 9.87 13.20
CA HIS A 231 18.52 8.81 13.19
C HIS A 231 19.75 9.15 12.32
N GLY A 232 19.88 10.40 11.87
CA GLY A 232 21.03 10.93 11.14
C GLY A 232 20.99 10.76 9.63
N GLY A 233 19.86 10.31 9.06
CA GLY A 233 19.64 10.25 7.63
C GLY A 233 19.18 11.57 7.01
N LYS A 234 18.99 11.58 5.70
CA LYS A 234 18.59 12.76 4.92
C LYS A 234 17.39 12.45 4.03
N VAL A 235 16.51 13.44 3.87
CA VAL A 235 15.42 13.40 2.88
C VAL A 235 15.52 14.67 2.05
N LEU A 236 15.79 14.52 0.76
CA LEU A 236 16.06 15.59 -0.17
C LEU A 236 14.93 15.69 -1.19
N GLY A 237 14.07 16.70 -1.03
CA GLY A 237 13.08 17.08 -2.04
C GLY A 237 13.71 17.89 -3.18
N ALA A 238 12.96 18.10 -4.26
CA ALA A 238 13.43 18.77 -5.49
C ALA A 238 14.76 18.17 -6.04
N THR A 239 14.94 16.87 -5.83
CA THR A 239 16.16 16.13 -6.21
C THR A 239 15.74 14.98 -7.15
N GLU A 240 15.55 15.32 -8.41
CA GLU A 240 15.13 14.36 -9.45
C GLU A 240 16.32 13.52 -9.91
N VAL A 241 16.22 12.21 -9.78
CA VAL A 241 17.18 11.28 -10.37
C VAL A 241 16.93 11.16 -11.86
N THR A 242 17.96 11.45 -12.65
CA THR A 242 17.91 11.43 -14.12
C THR A 242 18.69 10.25 -14.72
N HIS A 243 19.70 9.72 -13.99
CA HIS A 243 20.48 8.57 -14.46
C HIS A 243 20.93 7.69 -13.29
N ILE A 244 20.93 6.38 -13.52
CA ILE A 244 21.47 5.35 -12.63
C ILE A 244 22.42 4.51 -13.45
N GLY A 245 23.71 4.71 -13.24
CA GLY A 245 24.78 3.97 -13.92
C GLY A 245 24.92 2.57 -13.32
N VAL A 246 25.03 1.55 -14.20
CA VAL A 246 25.22 0.16 -13.80
C VAL A 246 26.39 -0.45 -14.55
N THR A 247 27.38 -0.97 -13.84
CA THR A 247 28.53 -1.71 -14.40
C THR A 247 28.64 -3.04 -13.68
N ASP A 248 28.83 -4.12 -14.40
CA ASP A 248 28.96 -5.49 -13.86
C ASP A 248 27.82 -5.87 -12.86
N ARG A 249 26.60 -5.47 -13.18
CA ARG A 249 25.38 -5.66 -12.36
C ARG A 249 25.41 -4.95 -11.00
N GLN A 250 26.28 -3.95 -10.85
CA GLN A 250 26.33 -3.12 -9.67
C GLN A 250 26.02 -1.68 -10.02
N VAL A 251 25.21 -1.01 -9.20
CA VAL A 251 25.00 0.44 -9.35
C VAL A 251 26.27 1.15 -8.98
N THR A 252 26.78 1.97 -9.89
CA THR A 252 28.05 2.69 -9.73
C THR A 252 27.83 4.14 -9.30
N CYS A 253 26.76 4.77 -9.81
CA CYS A 253 26.42 6.15 -9.45
C CYS A 253 24.93 6.42 -9.69
N VAL A 254 24.42 7.44 -9.00
CA VAL A 254 23.09 8.02 -9.21
C VAL A 254 23.26 9.50 -9.48
N GLU A 255 22.81 9.97 -10.63
CA GLU A 255 22.91 11.37 -11.06
C GLU A 255 21.55 12.06 -11.00
N THR A 256 21.55 13.32 -10.70
CA THR A 256 20.34 14.13 -10.55
C THR A 256 20.29 15.29 -11.53
N ALA A 257 19.11 15.81 -11.79
CA ALA A 257 18.88 16.92 -12.74
C ALA A 257 19.67 18.20 -12.40
N ASN A 258 20.02 18.40 -11.13
CA ASN A 258 20.85 19.51 -10.68
C ASN A 258 22.36 19.21 -10.65
N GLY A 259 22.78 18.09 -11.27
CA GLY A 259 24.19 17.71 -11.42
C GLY A 259 24.85 17.13 -10.18
N GLN A 260 24.09 16.77 -9.17
CA GLN A 260 24.64 16.05 -8.00
C GLN A 260 24.84 14.58 -8.32
N HIS A 261 25.87 13.98 -7.70
CA HIS A 261 26.19 12.56 -7.79
C HIS A 261 26.10 11.93 -6.41
N PHE A 262 25.49 10.76 -6.33
CA PHE A 262 25.33 9.99 -5.09
C PHE A 262 25.88 8.58 -5.26
N GLU A 263 26.60 8.12 -4.25
CA GLU A 263 27.12 6.76 -4.14
C GLU A 263 26.74 6.17 -2.80
N ALA A 264 26.36 4.90 -2.79
CA ALA A 264 26.01 4.14 -1.59
C ALA A 264 26.40 2.66 -1.76
N GLU A 265 26.40 1.91 -0.68
CA GLU A 265 26.59 0.46 -0.72
C GLU A 265 25.31 -0.27 -1.11
N TYR A 266 24.13 0.33 -0.82
CA TYR A 266 22.83 -0.24 -1.15
C TYR A 266 21.94 0.81 -1.82
N TYR A 267 21.16 0.36 -2.80
CA TYR A 267 20.23 1.21 -3.54
C TYR A 267 18.82 0.60 -3.51
N ILE A 268 17.84 1.40 -3.18
CA ILE A 268 16.43 1.00 -3.17
C ILE A 268 15.67 1.91 -4.14
N SER A 269 15.05 1.33 -5.15
CA SER A 269 14.10 2.05 -6.00
C SER A 269 12.69 1.92 -5.43
N ALA A 270 12.14 3.03 -4.95
CA ALA A 270 10.76 3.15 -4.48
C ALA A 270 9.87 3.94 -5.46
N ILE A 271 10.30 4.05 -6.72
CA ILE A 271 9.53 4.61 -7.83
C ILE A 271 8.88 3.51 -8.65
N HIS A 272 7.89 3.87 -9.45
CA HIS A 272 7.23 2.91 -10.33
C HIS A 272 8.25 2.22 -11.28
N PRO A 273 8.19 0.88 -11.47
CA PRO A 273 9.16 0.16 -12.30
C PRO A 273 9.34 0.71 -13.71
N CYS A 274 8.25 1.13 -14.38
CA CYS A 274 8.35 1.78 -15.70
C CYS A 274 9.07 3.15 -15.65
N ALA A 275 9.04 3.85 -14.50
CA ALA A 275 9.81 5.08 -14.34
C ALA A 275 11.30 4.77 -14.09
N LEU A 276 11.59 3.69 -13.35
CA LEU A 276 12.96 3.21 -13.15
C LEU A 276 13.63 2.88 -14.47
N LEU A 277 12.94 2.17 -15.39
CA LEU A 277 13.49 1.83 -16.71
C LEU A 277 13.85 3.03 -17.57
N LYS A 278 13.34 4.21 -17.27
CA LYS A 278 13.67 5.45 -18.02
C LYS A 278 14.96 6.12 -17.57
N VAL A 279 15.43 5.80 -16.37
CA VAL A 279 16.56 6.45 -15.72
C VAL A 279 17.73 5.53 -15.41
N ILE A 280 17.57 4.23 -15.60
CA ILE A 280 18.64 3.23 -15.39
C ILE A 280 19.15 2.70 -16.72
N ASP A 281 20.43 2.31 -16.74
CA ASP A 281 21.02 1.68 -17.92
C ASP A 281 20.19 0.45 -18.35
N ILE A 282 19.72 0.48 -19.59
CA ILE A 282 18.73 -0.48 -20.09
C ILE A 282 19.19 -1.94 -19.98
N ASP A 283 20.48 -2.17 -20.05
CA ASP A 283 21.10 -3.50 -20.00
C ASP A 283 21.24 -4.03 -18.56
N ALA A 284 20.90 -3.22 -17.54
CA ALA A 284 20.82 -3.67 -16.16
C ALA A 284 19.76 -4.78 -15.94
N PHE A 285 18.75 -4.84 -16.81
CA PHE A 285 17.68 -5.82 -16.73
C PHE A 285 17.62 -6.76 -17.92
N THR A 286 17.20 -8.00 -17.66
CA THR A 286 16.95 -8.98 -18.73
C THR A 286 15.86 -8.50 -19.69
N LYS A 287 15.93 -8.93 -20.94
CA LYS A 287 14.88 -8.65 -21.94
C LYS A 287 13.51 -9.11 -21.46
N ALA A 288 13.42 -10.27 -20.82
CA ALA A 288 12.18 -10.82 -20.29
C ALA A 288 11.55 -9.92 -19.21
N TYR A 289 12.35 -9.34 -18.32
CA TYR A 289 11.85 -8.39 -17.32
C TYR A 289 11.30 -7.13 -17.98
N ARG A 290 12.05 -6.53 -18.90
CA ARG A 290 11.66 -5.31 -19.64
C ARG A 290 10.36 -5.48 -20.44
N THR A 291 10.12 -6.69 -20.98
CA THR A 291 8.91 -6.97 -21.78
C THR A 291 7.66 -7.15 -20.91
N ARG A 292 7.83 -7.45 -19.62
CA ARG A 292 6.71 -7.63 -18.67
C ARG A 292 6.21 -6.33 -18.04
N LEU A 293 6.98 -5.26 -18.14
CA LEU A 293 6.64 -3.91 -17.63
C LEU A 293 6.03 -3.04 -18.72
#